data_1f3d3755e292aec0dd2418150121e2e3
#
_entry.id   1f3d3755e292aec0dd2418150121e2e3
#
_cell.length_a   1.000
_cell.length_b   1.000
_cell.length_c   1.000
_cell.angle_alpha   90.00
_cell.angle_beta   90.00
_cell.angle_gamma   90.00
#
_symmetry.space_group_name_H-M   'P 1'
#
loop_
_entity.id
_entity.type
_entity.pdbx_description
1 polymer ?
#
loop_
_entity_poly.entity_id
_entity_poly.type
_entity_poly.pdbx_seq_one_letter_code
_entity_poly.pdbx_strand_id
1 'polypeptide(L)'
;MIALTGVLVLMACTTPGGSVDGASAAGADGTDGIVLADGYELGGYNPVAGFGAAGEAKMYDGLVRLTGGEGMPGFEPALAAELPTANEDATVWTVKIRPDVTFSDGSTFGAEDVVATYEAILDPASASEARSSFDMIEEVVQTGDDTVEFHLAYPYAPLLTKMLIGVVPSESVATPGLAAESTLNTAPIGTGPYTLVDLSPDRAVLEANEDYWDGAPEVKKLTLLYVPDDNTRAQRMASGEIDGTNLPPLLANTFEGKDGMTVTAHTSADWRGLSLPTDNPVAGDPAVRMALNLAANRQSMIDNVLGGHGRVAATPIPEVYGDAYEPGAIFTYDPARAEQILTDAGWIEGPDGIRVKDGQRAQIALMYNSVDTVRRDLAQAFASDALAVGVEVNLEALSWDRIDPRINTDSTLLGGGDEPFDPDTQAYGALSSVFVQPDVGSIYDNPSDYQDATVDAALEVGRRSLDQAERDAAYREVQDAYVDDPGYVYLVFLDHTYVSKDAGWTMSSPVLEPHAHGVTWGPWWSLQSWTRD
;
A
#
# COMPACT_ATOMS: atom_id res chain seq x y z
N MET A 1 -72.32 -4.03 -25.02
CA MET A 1 -73.28 -4.46 -24.00
C MET A 1 -72.90 -5.88 -23.58
N ILE A 2 -72.38 -6.02 -22.44
CA ILE A 2 -72.56 -7.08 -21.45
C ILE A 2 -71.52 -6.76 -20.35
N ALA A 3 -72.04 -6.33 -19.20
CA ALA A 3 -71.32 -6.11 -17.97
C ALA A 3 -71.11 -7.46 -17.26
N LEU A 4 -69.92 -7.70 -16.75
CA LEU A 4 -69.68 -8.78 -15.80
C LEU A 4 -69.07 -8.19 -14.54
N THR A 5 -69.87 -8.21 -13.49
CA THR A 5 -69.55 -7.89 -12.11
C THR A 5 -68.78 -9.06 -11.50
N GLY A 6 -67.57 -8.84 -11.08
CA GLY A 6 -66.74 -9.81 -10.34
C GLY A 6 -66.64 -9.42 -8.88
N VAL A 7 -67.16 -10.29 -8.01
CA VAL A 7 -67.17 -10.22 -6.55
C VAL A 7 -65.76 -10.44 -5.99
N LEU A 8 -65.28 -9.52 -5.16
CA LEU A 8 -64.04 -9.65 -4.40
C LEU A 8 -64.34 -10.45 -3.12
N VAL A 9 -63.84 -11.67 -3.04
CA VAL A 9 -63.83 -12.46 -1.80
C VAL A 9 -62.47 -12.22 -1.09
N LEU A 10 -62.50 -11.51 0.05
CA LEU A 10 -61.40 -11.42 0.97
C LEU A 10 -61.30 -12.74 1.74
N MET A 11 -60.29 -13.58 1.45
CA MET A 11 -59.84 -14.65 2.32
C MET A 11 -58.73 -14.14 3.22
N ALA A 12 -59.01 -13.99 4.49
CA ALA A 12 -57.99 -13.80 5.54
C ALA A 12 -57.32 -15.15 5.81
N CYS A 13 -56.07 -15.30 5.35
CA CYS A 13 -55.20 -16.37 5.80
C CYS A 13 -54.41 -15.91 7.02
N THR A 14 -54.78 -16.38 8.20
CA THR A 14 -53.95 -16.31 9.39
C THR A 14 -52.84 -17.37 9.23
N THR A 15 -51.60 -16.92 9.02
CA THR A 15 -50.40 -17.75 9.19
C THR A 15 -49.89 -17.66 10.61
N PRO A 16 -49.47 -18.75 11.23
CA PRO A 16 -48.86 -18.73 12.58
C PRO A 16 -47.50 -18.03 12.47
N GLY A 17 -47.24 -17.15 13.44
CA GLY A 17 -45.94 -16.49 13.57
C GLY A 17 -44.83 -17.50 13.76
N GLY A 18 -44.02 -17.69 12.72
CA GLY A 18 -42.66 -18.17 12.86
C GLY A 18 -41.81 -16.96 13.22
N SER A 19 -41.27 -16.94 14.42
CA SER A 19 -40.17 -16.05 14.79
C SER A 19 -39.02 -16.35 13.84
N VAL A 20 -38.73 -15.43 12.91
CA VAL A 20 -37.40 -15.34 12.32
C VAL A 20 -36.52 -14.95 13.50
N ASP A 21 -35.75 -15.90 13.99
CA ASP A 21 -34.58 -15.57 14.80
C ASP A 21 -33.72 -14.69 13.95
N GLY A 22 -33.82 -13.39 14.18
CA GLY A 22 -32.80 -12.43 13.73
C GLY A 22 -31.50 -12.94 14.30
N ALA A 23 -30.54 -13.24 13.43
CA ALA A 23 -29.18 -13.42 13.84
C ALA A 23 -28.81 -12.13 14.59
N SER A 24 -28.89 -12.20 15.92
CA SER A 24 -28.33 -11.22 16.81
C SER A 24 -26.85 -11.19 16.46
N ALA A 25 -26.37 -10.10 15.91
CA ALA A 25 -24.96 -9.81 15.91
C ALA A 25 -24.52 -10.03 17.36
N ALA A 26 -23.69 -11.05 17.59
CA ALA A 26 -23.11 -11.29 18.90
C ALA A 26 -22.25 -10.06 19.18
N GLY A 27 -22.84 -9.11 19.90
CA GLY A 27 -22.09 -8.05 20.57
C GLY A 27 -21.04 -8.74 21.43
N ALA A 28 -19.86 -8.17 21.44
CA ALA A 28 -18.70 -8.63 22.17
C ALA A 28 -19.10 -9.09 23.59
N ASP A 29 -19.19 -10.39 23.76
CA ASP A 29 -19.37 -11.00 25.07
C ASP A 29 -17.95 -11.27 25.60
N GLY A 30 -17.39 -10.27 26.29
CA GLY A 30 -16.10 -10.39 26.95
C GLY A 30 -15.12 -9.27 26.56
N THR A 31 -14.46 -8.74 27.55
CA THR A 31 -13.53 -7.60 27.54
C THR A 31 -12.22 -7.82 26.74
N ASP A 32 -12.05 -8.96 26.07
CA ASP A 32 -10.75 -9.41 25.56
C ASP A 32 -10.68 -9.55 24.02
N GLY A 33 -11.68 -9.09 23.28
CA GLY A 33 -11.72 -9.12 21.82
C GLY A 33 -11.90 -7.74 21.20
N ILE A 34 -11.46 -7.59 19.93
CA ILE A 34 -11.56 -6.37 19.11
C ILE A 34 -12.23 -6.73 17.79
N VAL A 35 -13.17 -5.89 17.35
CA VAL A 35 -13.87 -6.02 16.07
C VAL A 35 -13.49 -4.83 15.18
N LEU A 36 -12.82 -5.09 14.08
CA LEU A 36 -12.39 -4.08 13.11
C LEU A 36 -13.11 -4.29 11.78
N ALA A 37 -13.40 -3.21 11.08
CA ALA A 37 -13.96 -3.26 9.72
C ALA A 37 -13.02 -2.62 8.72
N ASP A 38 -12.86 -3.27 7.56
CA ASP A 38 -11.99 -2.83 6.48
C ASP A 38 -12.72 -2.86 5.13
N GLY A 39 -12.17 -2.12 4.17
CA GLY A 39 -12.57 -2.15 2.77
C GLY A 39 -11.90 -3.23 1.93
N TYR A 40 -10.91 -3.93 2.46
CA TYR A 40 -10.17 -4.98 1.76
C TYR A 40 -10.82 -6.35 1.92
N GLU A 41 -10.79 -7.14 0.85
CA GLU A 41 -11.29 -8.52 0.85
C GLU A 41 -10.49 -9.40 1.80
N LEU A 42 -11.17 -10.40 2.38
CA LEU A 42 -10.57 -11.35 3.30
C LEU A 42 -10.13 -12.62 2.57
N GLY A 43 -9.04 -13.22 3.02
CA GLY A 43 -8.39 -14.35 2.35
C GLY A 43 -7.10 -13.90 1.64
N GLY A 44 -6.54 -14.80 0.82
CA GLY A 44 -5.27 -14.51 0.16
C GLY A 44 -4.08 -14.47 1.13
N TYR A 45 -4.17 -15.17 2.26
CA TYR A 45 -3.22 -15.10 3.36
C TYR A 45 -1.90 -15.86 3.12
N ASN A 46 -1.49 -16.03 1.87
CA ASN A 46 -0.29 -16.78 1.51
C ASN A 46 0.91 -15.84 1.28
N PRO A 47 1.97 -15.88 2.12
CA PRO A 47 3.18 -15.08 1.92
C PRO A 47 3.86 -15.34 0.59
N VAL A 48 3.82 -16.57 0.07
CA VAL A 48 4.38 -16.89 -1.26
C VAL A 48 3.65 -16.14 -2.38
N ALA A 49 2.39 -15.75 -2.18
CA ALA A 49 1.65 -14.90 -3.11
C ALA A 49 1.88 -13.39 -2.89
N GLY A 50 2.63 -13.03 -1.82
CA GLY A 50 2.93 -11.64 -1.47
C GLY A 50 2.21 -11.11 -0.23
N PHE A 51 1.34 -11.91 0.42
CA PHE A 51 0.66 -11.46 1.64
C PHE A 51 1.64 -11.12 2.76
N GLY A 52 1.50 -9.93 3.32
CA GLY A 52 2.30 -9.48 4.46
C GLY A 52 3.74 -9.10 4.11
N ALA A 53 4.04 -8.80 2.84
CA ALA A 53 5.39 -8.44 2.39
C ALA A 53 5.97 -7.21 3.11
N ALA A 54 5.12 -6.29 3.58
CA ALA A 54 5.53 -5.12 4.36
C ALA A 54 5.56 -5.37 5.89
N GLY A 55 5.30 -6.61 6.35
CA GLY A 55 5.39 -6.99 7.77
C GLY A 55 4.10 -6.82 8.58
N GLU A 56 2.95 -6.59 7.93
CA GLU A 56 1.65 -6.39 8.58
C GLU A 56 0.91 -7.68 8.96
N ALA A 57 1.39 -8.83 8.50
CA ALA A 57 0.73 -10.12 8.71
C ALA A 57 0.65 -10.49 10.19
N LYS A 58 -0.57 -10.71 10.71
CA LYS A 58 -0.78 -11.10 12.11
C LYS A 58 -0.55 -12.59 12.37
N MET A 59 -0.57 -13.42 11.32
CA MET A 59 -0.46 -14.87 11.41
C MET A 59 0.95 -15.38 11.14
N TYR A 60 1.86 -14.50 10.71
CA TYR A 60 3.21 -14.84 10.32
C TYR A 60 4.22 -13.90 10.95
N ASP A 61 5.45 -14.35 11.10
CA ASP A 61 6.62 -13.52 11.31
C ASP A 61 7.57 -13.62 10.13
N GLY A 62 8.24 -12.51 9.81
CA GLY A 62 9.39 -12.48 8.94
C GLY A 62 10.69 -12.82 9.68
N LEU A 63 11.82 -12.79 8.99
CA LEU A 63 13.14 -12.92 9.63
C LEU A 63 13.45 -11.70 10.51
N VAL A 64 13.00 -10.53 10.09
CA VAL A 64 13.05 -9.28 10.85
C VAL A 64 11.65 -8.68 10.95
N ARG A 65 11.48 -7.72 11.86
CA ARG A 65 10.25 -6.92 11.98
C ARG A 65 10.60 -5.44 12.13
N LEU A 66 9.61 -4.57 11.89
CA LEU A 66 9.77 -3.14 12.02
C LEU A 66 9.77 -2.71 13.49
N THR A 67 10.53 -1.65 13.81
CA THR A 67 10.42 -0.96 15.09
C THR A 67 9.40 0.16 15.02
N GLY A 68 8.55 0.30 16.03
CA GLY A 68 7.63 1.43 16.13
C GLY A 68 8.35 2.73 16.47
N GLY A 69 7.76 3.85 16.07
CA GLY A 69 8.26 5.20 16.32
C GLY A 69 7.85 6.20 15.24
N GLU A 70 8.13 7.48 15.49
CA GLU A 70 8.00 8.51 14.45
C GLU A 70 9.20 8.43 13.48
N GLY A 71 8.96 8.73 12.21
CA GLY A 71 9.98 8.71 11.15
C GLY A 71 10.15 7.34 10.49
N MET A 72 11.33 7.14 9.87
CA MET A 72 11.68 5.86 9.26
C MET A 72 11.82 4.77 10.33
N PRO A 73 11.10 3.64 10.22
CA PRO A 73 11.28 2.54 11.14
C PRO A 73 12.65 1.89 10.96
N GLY A 74 13.23 1.43 12.06
CA GLY A 74 14.35 0.49 12.01
C GLY A 74 13.86 -0.94 11.86
N PHE A 75 14.83 -1.87 11.81
CA PHE A 75 14.58 -3.31 11.82
C PHE A 75 15.10 -3.91 13.13
N GLU A 76 14.37 -4.88 13.66
CA GLU A 76 14.81 -5.71 14.77
C GLU A 76 14.63 -7.19 14.44
N PRO A 77 15.42 -8.10 15.10
CA PRO A 77 15.29 -9.52 14.87
C PRO A 77 13.88 -10.05 15.23
N ALA A 78 13.34 -10.93 14.38
CA ALA A 78 12.10 -11.68 14.65
C ALA A 78 12.39 -13.18 14.61
N LEU A 79 12.20 -13.88 13.49
CA LEU A 79 12.65 -15.28 13.35
C LEU A 79 14.17 -15.39 13.22
N ALA A 80 14.86 -14.33 12.83
CA ALA A 80 16.31 -14.25 13.00
C ALA A 80 16.66 -14.06 14.49
N ALA A 81 17.74 -14.69 14.95
CA ALA A 81 18.24 -14.56 16.32
C ALA A 81 18.98 -13.24 16.56
N GLU A 82 19.54 -12.66 15.51
CA GLU A 82 20.21 -11.36 15.43
C GLU A 82 19.95 -10.71 14.09
N LEU A 83 20.23 -9.42 13.92
CA LEU A 83 20.07 -8.79 12.61
C LEU A 83 20.97 -9.45 11.56
N PRO A 84 20.44 -9.75 10.37
CA PRO A 84 21.22 -10.27 9.25
C PRO A 84 22.40 -9.38 8.90
N THR A 85 23.52 -9.98 8.50
CA THR A 85 24.76 -9.27 8.18
C THR A 85 25.21 -9.54 6.76
N ALA A 86 25.60 -8.47 6.05
CA ALA A 86 26.15 -8.55 4.70
C ALA A 86 27.66 -8.82 4.72
N ASN A 87 28.17 -9.48 3.67
CA ASN A 87 29.60 -9.48 3.37
C ASN A 87 30.05 -8.07 2.86
N GLU A 88 31.36 -7.89 2.64
CA GLU A 88 31.91 -6.59 2.19
C GLU A 88 31.31 -6.08 0.88
N ASP A 89 30.89 -6.97 -0.01
CA ASP A 89 30.36 -6.64 -1.33
C ASP A 89 28.82 -6.54 -1.35
N ALA A 90 28.13 -6.72 -0.20
CA ALA A 90 26.66 -6.78 -0.09
C ALA A 90 25.98 -7.80 -1.00
N THR A 91 26.69 -8.84 -1.45
CA THR A 91 26.18 -9.89 -2.32
C THR A 91 25.84 -11.19 -1.59
N VAL A 92 26.27 -11.33 -0.33
CA VAL A 92 25.89 -12.46 0.53
C VAL A 92 25.47 -11.91 1.88
N TRP A 93 24.26 -12.28 2.30
CA TRP A 93 23.71 -11.93 3.61
C TRP A 93 23.52 -13.19 4.45
N THR A 94 24.09 -13.21 5.63
CA THR A 94 24.02 -14.32 6.58
C THR A 94 22.94 -14.05 7.62
N VAL A 95 22.06 -15.01 7.81
CA VAL A 95 20.97 -15.01 8.78
C VAL A 95 21.14 -16.19 9.72
N LYS A 96 21.17 -15.93 11.03
CA LYS A 96 21.03 -16.96 12.05
C LYS A 96 19.58 -17.02 12.51
N ILE A 97 18.97 -18.17 12.46
CA ILE A 97 17.58 -18.34 12.86
C ILE A 97 17.44 -18.63 14.36
N ARG A 98 16.30 -18.23 14.91
CA ARG A 98 15.93 -18.46 16.30
C ARG A 98 15.60 -19.93 16.53
N PRO A 99 16.10 -20.55 17.60
CA PRO A 99 15.67 -21.88 18.00
C PRO A 99 14.29 -21.84 18.69
N ASP A 100 13.69 -23.01 18.88
CA ASP A 100 12.50 -23.23 19.72
C ASP A 100 11.25 -22.43 19.29
N VAL A 101 11.10 -22.12 17.99
CA VAL A 101 9.88 -21.56 17.41
C VAL A 101 9.04 -22.68 16.78
N THR A 102 7.74 -22.59 16.91
CA THR A 102 6.79 -23.53 16.30
C THR A 102 5.77 -22.80 15.44
N PHE A 103 5.34 -23.45 14.38
CA PHE A 103 4.19 -23.01 13.58
C PHE A 103 2.88 -23.31 14.30
N SER A 104 1.80 -22.70 13.84
CA SER A 104 0.45 -22.83 14.39
C SER A 104 -0.13 -24.26 14.31
N ASP A 105 0.43 -25.12 13.48
CA ASP A 105 0.08 -26.56 13.41
C ASP A 105 0.92 -27.45 14.35
N GLY A 106 1.87 -26.86 15.06
CA GLY A 106 2.77 -27.52 16.00
C GLY A 106 4.06 -28.07 15.38
N SER A 107 4.30 -27.90 14.09
CA SER A 107 5.58 -28.22 13.45
C SER A 107 6.66 -27.24 13.90
N THR A 108 7.91 -27.67 13.89
CA THR A 108 9.06 -26.86 14.32
C THR A 108 9.55 -26.00 13.16
N PHE A 109 9.81 -24.72 13.41
CA PHE A 109 10.46 -23.82 12.45
C PHE A 109 11.96 -24.12 12.37
N GLY A 110 12.50 -24.13 11.14
CA GLY A 110 13.91 -24.39 10.85
C GLY A 110 14.45 -23.61 9.66
N ALA A 111 15.73 -23.78 9.38
CA ALA A 111 16.41 -23.14 8.25
C ALA A 111 15.82 -23.60 6.89
N GLU A 112 15.34 -24.84 6.81
CA GLU A 112 14.67 -25.40 5.65
C GLU A 112 13.41 -24.64 5.25
N ASP A 113 12.66 -24.09 6.23
CA ASP A 113 11.43 -23.34 5.98
C ASP A 113 11.73 -21.98 5.34
N VAL A 114 12.81 -21.34 5.80
CA VAL A 114 13.29 -20.09 5.19
C VAL A 114 13.67 -20.33 3.74
N VAL A 115 14.52 -21.34 3.48
CA VAL A 115 14.94 -21.69 2.11
C VAL A 115 13.72 -21.97 1.23
N ALA A 116 12.82 -22.86 1.69
CA ALA A 116 11.64 -23.26 0.92
C ALA A 116 10.69 -22.09 0.62
N THR A 117 10.52 -21.14 1.56
CA THR A 117 9.67 -19.96 1.37
C THR A 117 10.18 -19.08 0.25
N TYR A 118 11.47 -18.70 0.29
CA TYR A 118 12.04 -17.84 -0.74
C TYR A 118 12.21 -18.54 -2.09
N GLU A 119 12.57 -19.83 -2.11
CA GLU A 119 12.58 -20.62 -3.34
C GLU A 119 11.18 -20.67 -3.99
N ALA A 120 10.13 -20.85 -3.19
CA ALA A 120 8.76 -20.85 -3.71
C ALA A 120 8.32 -19.49 -4.27
N ILE A 121 8.76 -18.36 -3.68
CA ILE A 121 8.52 -17.03 -4.22
C ILE A 121 9.25 -16.85 -5.57
N LEU A 122 10.50 -17.31 -5.65
CA LEU A 122 11.36 -17.14 -6.83
C LEU A 122 11.02 -18.10 -7.96
N ASP A 123 10.37 -19.24 -7.69
CA ASP A 123 10.01 -20.23 -8.70
C ASP A 123 8.98 -19.65 -9.70
N PRO A 124 9.31 -19.55 -11.00
CA PRO A 124 8.35 -19.13 -12.02
C PRO A 124 7.06 -19.96 -12.06
N ALA A 125 7.10 -21.22 -11.61
CA ALA A 125 5.94 -22.10 -11.59
C ALA A 125 4.91 -21.71 -10.51
N SER A 126 5.33 -20.97 -9.49
CA SER A 126 4.42 -20.44 -8.45
C SER A 126 3.53 -19.32 -8.98
N ALA A 127 3.94 -18.62 -10.04
CA ALA A 127 3.33 -17.38 -10.53
C ALA A 127 3.09 -16.38 -9.38
N SER A 128 4.04 -16.28 -8.44
CA SER A 128 3.99 -15.33 -7.34
C SER A 128 3.97 -13.90 -7.86
N GLU A 129 3.02 -13.10 -7.40
CA GLU A 129 2.94 -11.67 -7.73
C GLU A 129 4.10 -10.88 -7.07
N ALA A 130 4.64 -11.38 -5.95
CA ALA A 130 5.77 -10.79 -5.27
C ALA A 130 7.12 -11.04 -5.95
N ARG A 131 7.21 -11.98 -6.89
CA ARG A 131 8.47 -12.48 -7.44
C ARG A 131 9.39 -11.37 -7.98
N SER A 132 8.85 -10.38 -8.68
CA SER A 132 9.63 -9.27 -9.24
C SER A 132 10.29 -8.41 -8.15
N SER A 133 9.69 -8.31 -6.98
CA SER A 133 10.22 -7.58 -5.83
C SER A 133 11.37 -8.32 -5.12
N PHE A 134 11.67 -9.57 -5.50
CA PHE A 134 12.73 -10.41 -4.96
C PHE A 134 13.78 -10.79 -6.01
N ASP A 135 13.82 -10.15 -7.16
CA ASP A 135 14.65 -10.50 -8.32
C ASP A 135 16.17 -10.36 -8.06
N MET A 136 16.56 -9.59 -7.03
CA MET A 136 17.94 -9.49 -6.59
C MET A 136 18.47 -10.78 -5.96
N ILE A 137 17.60 -11.68 -5.45
CA ILE A 137 18.00 -12.93 -4.81
C ILE A 137 18.24 -14.00 -5.89
N GLU A 138 19.47 -14.47 -6.01
CA GLU A 138 19.85 -15.54 -6.93
C GLU A 138 19.53 -16.92 -6.33
N GLU A 139 19.90 -17.13 -5.06
CA GLU A 139 19.60 -18.34 -4.32
C GLU A 139 19.59 -18.11 -2.82
N VAL A 140 18.89 -18.97 -2.07
CA VAL A 140 18.88 -19.01 -0.60
C VAL A 140 19.33 -20.41 -0.18
N VAL A 141 20.39 -20.49 0.64
CA VAL A 141 21.00 -21.78 0.99
C VAL A 141 21.15 -21.95 2.49
N GLN A 142 20.84 -23.13 2.98
CA GLN A 142 21.16 -23.53 4.34
C GLN A 142 22.64 -23.90 4.44
N THR A 143 23.43 -23.20 5.27
CA THR A 143 24.86 -23.43 5.46
C THR A 143 25.19 -24.03 6.82
N GLY A 144 24.22 -24.12 7.72
CA GLY A 144 24.35 -24.74 9.06
C GLY A 144 22.98 -25.20 9.58
N ASP A 145 22.93 -25.78 10.76
CA ASP A 145 21.67 -26.22 11.37
C ASP A 145 20.74 -25.02 11.66
N ASP A 146 21.32 -23.85 11.94
CA ASP A 146 20.64 -22.61 12.31
C ASP A 146 21.02 -21.42 11.41
N THR A 147 21.64 -21.65 10.26
CA THR A 147 22.22 -20.59 9.45
C THR A 147 21.79 -20.71 8.00
N VAL A 148 21.29 -19.60 7.46
CA VAL A 148 20.89 -19.43 6.06
C VAL A 148 21.68 -18.29 5.44
N GLU A 149 22.08 -18.44 4.18
CA GLU A 149 22.71 -17.40 3.38
C GLU A 149 21.83 -17.05 2.18
N PHE A 150 21.65 -15.74 1.98
CA PHE A 150 21.03 -15.16 0.79
C PHE A 150 22.13 -14.72 -0.15
N HIS A 151 22.23 -15.34 -1.32
CA HIS A 151 23.15 -14.97 -2.37
C HIS A 151 22.43 -14.09 -3.39
N LEU A 152 22.99 -12.92 -3.66
CA LEU A 152 22.39 -11.91 -4.50
C LEU A 152 23.09 -11.82 -5.85
N ALA A 153 22.32 -11.61 -6.92
CA ALA A 153 22.82 -11.38 -8.27
C ALA A 153 23.64 -10.08 -8.41
N TYR A 154 23.39 -9.12 -7.52
CA TYR A 154 24.09 -7.85 -7.44
C TYR A 154 24.02 -7.30 -5.99
N PRO A 155 24.91 -6.37 -5.59
CA PRO A 155 24.82 -5.72 -4.28
C PRO A 155 23.45 -5.06 -4.08
N TYR A 156 22.79 -5.36 -2.95
CA TYR A 156 21.48 -4.78 -2.63
C TYR A 156 21.42 -4.42 -1.15
N ALA A 157 21.53 -3.12 -0.85
CA ALA A 157 21.57 -2.61 0.52
C ALA A 157 20.22 -2.73 1.26
N PRO A 158 19.05 -2.56 0.61
CA PRO A 158 17.75 -2.63 1.27
C PRO A 158 17.25 -4.05 1.58
N LEU A 159 18.09 -5.09 1.54
CA LEU A 159 17.61 -6.49 1.63
C LEU A 159 16.78 -6.79 2.89
N LEU A 160 16.97 -6.07 3.99
CA LEU A 160 16.17 -6.26 5.19
C LEU A 160 14.67 -6.00 4.96
N THR A 161 14.30 -5.14 4.01
CA THR A 161 12.89 -4.93 3.64
C THR A 161 12.26 -6.20 3.07
N LYS A 162 13.04 -7.03 2.38
CA LYS A 162 12.60 -8.31 1.80
C LYS A 162 12.51 -9.44 2.83
N MET A 163 13.01 -9.21 4.04
CA MET A 163 12.98 -10.16 5.15
C MET A 163 11.82 -9.93 6.12
N LEU A 164 10.92 -8.99 5.81
CA LEU A 164 9.66 -8.75 6.53
C LEU A 164 8.59 -9.79 6.18
N ILE A 165 8.67 -10.40 4.99
CA ILE A 165 7.68 -11.38 4.53
C ILE A 165 7.65 -12.60 5.44
N GLY A 166 6.44 -13.11 5.70
CA GLY A 166 6.24 -14.26 6.60
C GLY A 166 6.84 -15.55 6.05
N VAL A 167 7.43 -16.35 6.95
CA VAL A 167 7.94 -17.69 6.60
C VAL A 167 6.83 -18.72 6.75
N VAL A 168 6.74 -19.65 5.78
CA VAL A 168 5.78 -20.77 5.77
C VAL A 168 6.49 -22.12 5.99
N PRO A 169 5.79 -23.16 6.51
CA PRO A 169 6.39 -24.50 6.61
C PRO A 169 6.81 -25.03 5.23
N SER A 170 8.00 -25.62 5.15
CA SER A 170 8.57 -26.21 3.93
C SER A 170 7.66 -27.26 3.30
N GLU A 171 6.93 -28.02 4.12
CA GLU A 171 5.95 -29.01 3.64
C GLU A 171 4.77 -28.38 2.90
N SER A 172 4.41 -27.13 3.25
CA SER A 172 3.31 -26.40 2.60
C SER A 172 3.64 -25.99 1.15
N VAL A 173 4.92 -25.95 0.80
CA VAL A 173 5.42 -25.54 -0.52
C VAL A 173 6.25 -26.63 -1.21
N ALA A 174 6.35 -27.83 -0.62
CA ALA A 174 7.14 -28.95 -1.15
C ALA A 174 6.68 -29.44 -2.52
N THR A 175 5.45 -29.15 -2.92
CA THR A 175 4.93 -29.47 -4.25
C THR A 175 4.75 -28.15 -5.02
N PRO A 176 5.48 -27.92 -6.12
CA PRO A 176 5.30 -26.74 -6.95
C PRO A 176 3.85 -26.58 -7.41
N GLY A 177 3.32 -25.39 -7.30
CA GLY A 177 1.94 -25.05 -7.69
C GLY A 177 1.73 -23.54 -7.69
N LEU A 178 0.60 -23.09 -8.23
CA LEU A 178 0.28 -21.67 -8.27
C LEU A 178 0.05 -21.14 -6.85
N ALA A 179 0.75 -20.08 -6.49
CA ALA A 179 0.62 -19.43 -5.17
C ALA A 179 -0.82 -19.00 -4.88
N ALA A 180 -1.54 -18.52 -5.90
CA ALA A 180 -2.94 -18.14 -5.80
C ALA A 180 -3.91 -19.33 -5.51
N GLU A 181 -3.50 -20.56 -5.81
CA GLU A 181 -4.31 -21.78 -5.57
C GLU A 181 -3.91 -22.51 -4.27
N SER A 182 -2.89 -22.02 -3.55
CA SER A 182 -2.42 -22.63 -2.30
C SER A 182 -3.49 -22.60 -1.23
N THR A 183 -3.53 -23.66 -0.42
CA THR A 183 -4.38 -23.73 0.78
C THR A 183 -4.02 -22.69 1.82
N LEU A 184 -2.78 -22.19 1.84
CA LEU A 184 -2.36 -21.10 2.73
C LEU A 184 -3.18 -19.82 2.54
N ASN A 185 -3.81 -19.61 1.39
CA ASN A 185 -4.70 -18.47 1.17
C ASN A 185 -5.94 -18.44 2.08
N THR A 186 -6.39 -19.59 2.56
CA THR A 186 -7.60 -19.72 3.38
C THR A 186 -7.40 -20.48 4.69
N ALA A 187 -6.27 -21.16 4.83
CA ALA A 187 -5.86 -21.90 6.02
C ALA A 187 -4.36 -21.66 6.27
N PRO A 188 -4.00 -20.43 6.69
CA PRO A 188 -2.62 -20.03 6.92
C PRO A 188 -1.98 -20.83 8.05
N ILE A 189 -0.72 -21.23 7.85
CA ILE A 189 0.14 -21.86 8.86
C ILE A 189 1.37 -20.99 9.01
N GLY A 190 1.51 -20.32 10.14
CA GLY A 190 2.60 -19.38 10.41
C GLY A 190 3.02 -19.40 11.86
N THR A 191 4.04 -18.64 12.18
CA THR A 191 4.63 -18.54 13.53
C THR A 191 4.08 -17.36 14.32
N GLY A 192 3.19 -16.56 13.72
CA GLY A 192 2.78 -15.25 14.22
C GLY A 192 1.94 -15.26 15.50
N PRO A 193 1.65 -14.05 16.03
CA PRO A 193 0.94 -13.87 17.30
C PRO A 193 -0.54 -14.28 17.26
N TYR A 194 -1.13 -14.48 16.09
CA TYR A 194 -2.53 -14.87 15.93
C TYR A 194 -2.67 -16.02 14.95
N THR A 195 -3.71 -16.84 15.16
CA THR A 195 -4.09 -17.94 14.26
C THR A 195 -5.49 -17.70 13.71
N LEU A 196 -5.70 -17.99 12.42
CA LEU A 196 -7.03 -17.94 11.80
C LEU A 196 -7.87 -19.13 12.25
N VAL A 197 -9.04 -18.87 12.84
CA VAL A 197 -9.94 -19.92 13.34
C VAL A 197 -11.28 -20.00 12.58
N ASP A 198 -11.69 -18.92 11.91
CA ASP A 198 -12.88 -18.90 11.07
C ASP A 198 -12.70 -17.90 9.92
N LEU A 199 -13.10 -18.31 8.71
CA LEU A 199 -13.06 -17.47 7.52
C LEU A 199 -14.34 -17.63 6.71
N SER A 200 -15.01 -16.51 6.47
CA SER A 200 -16.12 -16.38 5.51
C SER A 200 -15.84 -15.18 4.60
N PRO A 201 -16.59 -14.99 3.51
CA PRO A 201 -16.34 -13.87 2.59
C PRO A 201 -16.44 -12.48 3.23
N ASP A 202 -17.15 -12.34 4.34
CA ASP A 202 -17.41 -11.07 5.03
C ASP A 202 -16.77 -10.99 6.42
N ARG A 203 -16.15 -12.08 6.91
CA ARG A 203 -15.57 -12.13 8.25
C ARG A 203 -14.39 -13.08 8.34
N ALA A 204 -13.32 -12.63 8.99
CA ALA A 204 -12.24 -13.48 9.49
C ALA A 204 -12.15 -13.34 11.01
N VAL A 205 -11.93 -14.45 11.69
CA VAL A 205 -11.74 -14.50 13.14
C VAL A 205 -10.37 -15.09 13.43
N LEU A 206 -9.58 -14.32 14.16
CA LEU A 206 -8.26 -14.72 14.62
C LEU A 206 -8.29 -14.83 16.15
N GLU A 207 -7.61 -15.84 16.68
CA GLU A 207 -7.38 -16.03 18.12
C GLU A 207 -5.89 -15.89 18.42
N ALA A 208 -5.57 -15.39 19.62
CA ALA A 208 -4.19 -15.25 20.07
C ALA A 208 -3.49 -16.62 20.09
N ASN A 209 -2.29 -16.67 19.58
CA ASN A 209 -1.41 -17.81 19.71
C ASN A 209 -0.83 -17.82 21.14
N GLU A 210 -1.35 -18.73 21.99
CA GLU A 210 -0.93 -18.80 23.39
C GLU A 210 0.53 -19.31 23.55
N ASP A 211 1.06 -19.97 22.53
CA ASP A 211 2.45 -20.46 22.47
C ASP A 211 3.36 -19.56 21.63
N TYR A 212 2.94 -18.31 21.38
CA TYR A 212 3.74 -17.35 20.60
C TYR A 212 5.12 -17.14 21.24
N TRP A 213 6.15 -17.29 20.44
CA TRP A 213 7.54 -17.28 20.91
C TRP A 213 7.97 -15.96 21.61
N ASP A 214 7.33 -14.83 21.26
CA ASP A 214 7.60 -13.51 21.87
C ASP A 214 6.56 -13.12 22.93
N GLY A 215 5.77 -14.08 23.41
CA GLY A 215 4.74 -13.92 24.44
C GLY A 215 3.33 -13.80 23.87
N ALA A 216 2.39 -14.51 24.49
CA ALA A 216 1.01 -14.53 24.06
C ALA A 216 0.35 -13.14 24.11
N PRO A 217 -0.37 -12.68 23.04
CA PRO A 217 -1.09 -11.43 23.05
C PRO A 217 -2.12 -11.33 24.18
N GLU A 218 -2.27 -10.14 24.77
CA GLU A 218 -3.35 -9.88 25.74
C GLU A 218 -4.72 -9.75 25.04
N VAL A 219 -4.74 -9.20 23.82
CA VAL A 219 -5.94 -9.18 22.97
C VAL A 219 -6.19 -10.59 22.46
N LYS A 220 -7.15 -11.29 23.07
CA LYS A 220 -7.36 -12.73 22.82
C LYS A 220 -8.06 -13.05 21.51
N LYS A 221 -8.81 -12.10 20.96
CA LYS A 221 -9.60 -12.31 19.75
C LYS A 221 -9.63 -11.07 18.88
N LEU A 222 -9.32 -11.24 17.60
CA LEU A 222 -9.46 -10.22 16.57
C LEU A 222 -10.49 -10.68 15.54
N THR A 223 -11.53 -9.87 15.32
CA THR A 223 -12.50 -10.10 14.26
C THR A 223 -12.34 -9.01 13.19
N LEU A 224 -12.07 -9.43 11.97
CA LEU A 224 -12.00 -8.56 10.81
C LEU A 224 -13.27 -8.70 9.98
N LEU A 225 -13.91 -7.59 9.64
CA LEU A 225 -15.11 -7.54 8.81
C LEU A 225 -14.79 -6.88 7.48
N TYR A 226 -15.16 -7.52 6.37
CA TYR A 226 -15.11 -6.90 5.06
C TYR A 226 -16.33 -6.01 4.85
N VAL A 227 -16.11 -4.72 4.72
CA VAL A 227 -17.14 -3.70 4.52
C VAL A 227 -16.61 -2.65 3.54
N PRO A 228 -16.76 -2.86 2.22
CA PRO A 228 -16.09 -2.02 1.20
C PRO A 228 -16.59 -0.58 1.13
N ASP A 229 -17.82 -0.29 1.58
CA ASP A 229 -18.39 1.07 1.53
C ASP A 229 -18.03 1.88 2.78
N ASP A 230 -17.33 3.00 2.59
CA ASP A 230 -16.84 3.89 3.65
C ASP A 230 -17.96 4.41 4.56
N ASN A 231 -19.12 4.77 3.99
CA ASN A 231 -20.25 5.30 4.76
C ASN A 231 -20.86 4.20 5.63
N THR A 232 -20.88 2.96 5.15
CA THR A 232 -21.34 1.80 5.93
C THR A 232 -20.39 1.54 7.10
N ARG A 233 -19.06 1.61 6.89
CA ARG A 233 -18.08 1.50 7.97
C ARG A 233 -18.29 2.62 9.00
N ALA A 234 -18.45 3.85 8.54
CA ALA A 234 -18.72 4.99 9.42
C ALA A 234 -20.02 4.82 10.22
N GLN A 235 -21.09 4.29 9.63
CA GLN A 235 -22.34 4.01 10.33
C GLN A 235 -22.18 2.92 11.40
N ARG A 236 -21.48 1.82 11.09
CA ARG A 236 -21.19 0.75 12.07
C ARG A 236 -20.32 1.25 13.21
N MET A 237 -19.34 2.11 12.92
CA MET A 237 -18.53 2.78 13.93
C MET A 237 -19.40 3.67 14.83
N ALA A 238 -20.26 4.51 14.26
CA ALA A 238 -21.15 5.41 14.99
C ALA A 238 -22.20 4.66 15.85
N SER A 239 -22.66 3.48 15.41
CA SER A 239 -23.60 2.64 16.16
C SER A 239 -22.92 1.81 17.25
N GLY A 240 -21.59 1.74 17.26
CA GLY A 240 -20.83 0.96 18.21
C GLY A 240 -20.77 -0.54 17.86
N GLU A 241 -21.10 -0.93 16.64
CA GLU A 241 -21.03 -2.32 16.15
C GLU A 241 -19.58 -2.81 15.98
N ILE A 242 -18.66 -1.89 15.65
CA ILE A 242 -17.23 -2.15 15.49
C ILE A 242 -16.41 -1.29 16.45
N ASP A 243 -15.18 -1.73 16.74
CA ASP A 243 -14.26 -1.05 17.65
C ASP A 243 -13.27 -0.15 16.93
N GLY A 244 -13.13 -0.34 15.60
CA GLY A 244 -12.29 0.52 14.80
C GLY A 244 -12.41 0.26 13.30
N THR A 245 -11.98 1.26 12.53
CA THR A 245 -11.95 1.22 11.06
C THR A 245 -11.04 2.32 10.51
N ASN A 246 -10.53 2.14 9.29
CA ASN A 246 -9.97 3.23 8.50
C ASN A 246 -11.11 3.94 7.73
N LEU A 247 -10.99 5.24 7.55
CA LEU A 247 -11.95 6.05 6.77
C LEU A 247 -11.21 7.12 5.98
N PRO A 248 -11.74 7.56 4.82
CA PRO A 248 -11.25 8.76 4.15
C PRO A 248 -11.22 9.97 5.09
N PRO A 249 -10.21 10.86 4.99
CA PRO A 249 -9.95 11.90 5.98
C PRO A 249 -11.16 12.78 6.33
N LEU A 250 -11.90 13.28 5.35
CA LEU A 250 -13.08 14.11 5.61
C LEU A 250 -14.19 13.35 6.35
N LEU A 251 -14.32 12.06 6.14
CA LEU A 251 -15.30 11.24 6.83
C LEU A 251 -14.84 10.92 8.26
N ALA A 252 -13.54 10.62 8.45
CA ALA A 252 -12.93 10.42 9.76
C ALA A 252 -13.09 11.66 10.64
N ASN A 253 -12.86 12.87 10.11
CA ASN A 253 -13.03 14.13 10.83
C ASN A 253 -14.44 14.33 11.40
N THR A 254 -15.46 13.68 10.85
CA THR A 254 -16.83 13.73 11.41
C THR A 254 -16.94 13.05 12.78
N PHE A 255 -15.92 12.29 13.19
CA PHE A 255 -15.85 11.62 14.49
C PHE A 255 -15.04 12.41 15.53
N GLU A 256 -14.36 13.49 15.15
CA GLU A 256 -13.65 14.33 16.10
C GLU A 256 -14.55 14.85 17.21
N GLY A 257 -14.09 14.74 18.45
CA GLY A 257 -14.82 15.19 19.63
C GLY A 257 -16.06 14.36 19.99
N LYS A 258 -16.32 13.22 19.35
CA LYS A 258 -17.37 12.29 19.80
C LYS A 258 -16.91 11.50 21.02
N ASP A 259 -17.77 11.44 22.04
CA ASP A 259 -17.48 10.74 23.29
C ASP A 259 -17.11 9.25 23.04
N GLY A 260 -16.00 8.82 23.63
CA GLY A 260 -15.52 7.44 23.56
C GLY A 260 -14.96 7.02 22.20
N MET A 261 -14.67 7.98 21.33
CA MET A 261 -14.05 7.75 20.01
C MET A 261 -12.81 8.62 19.85
N THR A 262 -11.79 8.05 19.21
CA THR A 262 -10.54 8.73 18.88
C THR A 262 -10.35 8.69 17.36
N VAL A 263 -10.04 9.85 16.77
CA VAL A 263 -9.57 9.96 15.39
C VAL A 263 -8.05 10.09 15.44
N THR A 264 -7.36 9.24 14.72
CA THR A 264 -5.90 9.25 14.61
C THR A 264 -5.49 9.39 13.15
N ALA A 265 -4.49 10.20 12.86
CA ALA A 265 -3.86 10.27 11.57
C ALA A 265 -2.42 9.74 11.69
N HIS A 266 -2.09 8.74 10.88
CA HIS A 266 -0.77 8.14 10.84
C HIS A 266 -0.02 8.58 9.59
N THR A 267 1.23 8.97 9.77
CA THR A 267 2.12 9.33 8.65
C THR A 267 2.35 8.11 7.77
N SER A 268 2.24 8.33 6.47
CA SER A 268 2.57 7.31 5.47
C SER A 268 3.55 7.85 4.42
N ALA A 269 4.14 6.96 3.66
CA ALA A 269 4.85 7.30 2.42
C ALA A 269 3.96 7.06 1.18
N ASP A 270 2.66 6.85 1.38
CA ASP A 270 1.66 6.66 0.34
C ASP A 270 1.45 7.95 -0.44
N TRP A 271 2.04 8.04 -1.64
CA TRP A 271 1.83 9.17 -2.51
C TRP A 271 0.62 8.98 -3.43
N ARG A 272 0.00 10.09 -3.80
CA ARG A 272 -0.95 10.18 -4.91
C ARG A 272 -0.39 11.10 -5.97
N GLY A 273 -0.40 10.61 -7.21
CA GLY A 273 0.10 11.36 -8.37
C GLY A 273 -0.46 10.79 -9.66
N LEU A 274 -0.23 11.47 -10.76
CA LEU A 274 -0.62 10.99 -12.07
C LEU A 274 0.61 10.76 -12.95
N SER A 275 0.60 9.66 -13.70
CA SER A 275 1.59 9.37 -14.72
C SER A 275 1.41 10.28 -15.94
N LEU A 276 2.53 10.63 -16.58
CA LEU A 276 2.55 11.41 -17.82
C LEU A 276 3.31 10.61 -18.90
N PRO A 277 2.65 9.62 -19.55
CA PRO A 277 3.32 8.74 -20.50
C PRO A 277 4.04 9.52 -21.60
N THR A 278 5.35 9.23 -21.79
CA THR A 278 6.23 9.99 -22.69
C THR A 278 5.83 9.86 -24.17
N ASP A 279 5.22 8.77 -24.58
CA ASP A 279 4.72 8.56 -25.94
C ASP A 279 3.35 9.24 -26.20
N ASN A 280 2.69 9.78 -25.18
CA ASN A 280 1.46 10.52 -25.36
C ASN A 280 1.76 11.90 -25.96
N PRO A 281 1.09 12.32 -27.05
CA PRO A 281 1.46 13.55 -27.77
C PRO A 281 1.25 14.85 -26.99
N VAL A 282 0.52 14.81 -25.89
CA VAL A 282 0.27 15.95 -25.00
C VAL A 282 0.96 15.75 -23.64
N ALA A 283 0.65 14.66 -22.95
CA ALA A 283 1.25 14.35 -21.64
C ALA A 283 2.76 14.16 -21.73
N GLY A 284 3.28 13.64 -22.86
CA GLY A 284 4.71 13.45 -23.10
C GLY A 284 5.48 14.72 -23.49
N ASP A 285 4.82 15.85 -23.82
CA ASP A 285 5.52 17.12 -24.12
C ASP A 285 6.15 17.71 -22.85
N PRO A 286 7.48 17.89 -22.80
CA PRO A 286 8.17 18.38 -21.57
C PRO A 286 7.62 19.69 -21.03
N ALA A 287 7.16 20.60 -21.93
CA ALA A 287 6.57 21.86 -21.49
C ALA A 287 5.20 21.64 -20.82
N VAL A 288 4.43 20.66 -21.28
CA VAL A 288 3.15 20.29 -20.65
C VAL A 288 3.41 19.62 -19.30
N ARG A 289 4.37 18.68 -19.20
CA ARG A 289 4.74 18.04 -17.94
C ARG A 289 5.15 19.06 -16.88
N MET A 290 6.04 20.00 -17.23
CA MET A 290 6.47 21.06 -16.32
C MET A 290 5.30 22.00 -15.96
N ALA A 291 4.50 22.42 -16.94
CA ALA A 291 3.38 23.33 -16.71
C ALA A 291 2.32 22.71 -15.78
N LEU A 292 2.00 21.43 -15.95
CA LEU A 292 1.05 20.72 -15.08
C LEU A 292 1.57 20.61 -13.63
N ASN A 293 2.88 20.41 -13.45
CA ASN A 293 3.49 20.41 -12.12
C ASN A 293 3.40 21.79 -11.44
N LEU A 294 3.60 22.88 -12.18
CA LEU A 294 3.49 24.25 -11.65
C LEU A 294 2.04 24.71 -11.47
N ALA A 295 1.10 24.16 -12.24
CA ALA A 295 -0.31 24.49 -12.15
C ALA A 295 -1.04 23.78 -11.00
N ALA A 296 -0.54 22.63 -10.52
CA ALA A 296 -1.18 21.84 -9.47
C ALA A 296 -1.11 22.56 -8.11
N ASN A 297 -2.28 22.94 -7.57
CA ASN A 297 -2.39 23.56 -6.25
C ASN A 297 -2.49 22.48 -5.14
N ARG A 298 -1.35 21.87 -4.84
CA ARG A 298 -1.22 20.76 -3.90
C ARG A 298 -1.72 21.09 -2.50
N GLN A 299 -1.43 22.30 -2.02
CA GLN A 299 -1.91 22.71 -0.69
C GLN A 299 -3.44 22.78 -0.64
N SER A 300 -4.08 23.31 -1.68
CA SER A 300 -5.54 23.32 -1.77
C SER A 300 -6.15 21.91 -1.79
N MET A 301 -5.47 20.93 -2.38
CA MET A 301 -5.90 19.52 -2.37
C MET A 301 -5.80 18.95 -0.95
N ILE A 302 -4.71 19.23 -0.22
CA ILE A 302 -4.57 18.81 1.18
C ILE A 302 -5.69 19.41 2.03
N ASP A 303 -5.92 20.73 1.92
CA ASP A 303 -6.90 21.43 2.76
C ASP A 303 -8.35 20.99 2.48
N ASN A 304 -8.71 20.81 1.19
CA ASN A 304 -10.10 20.63 0.78
C ASN A 304 -10.49 19.18 0.45
N VAL A 305 -9.55 18.33 0.05
CA VAL A 305 -9.82 16.91 -0.26
C VAL A 305 -9.42 16.03 0.93
N LEU A 306 -8.25 16.33 1.52
CA LEU A 306 -7.72 15.51 2.63
C LEU A 306 -8.04 16.07 4.01
N GLY A 307 -8.77 17.20 4.12
CA GLY A 307 -9.13 17.78 5.41
C GLY A 307 -7.93 18.14 6.30
N GLY A 308 -6.78 18.43 5.70
CA GLY A 308 -5.52 18.74 6.38
C GLY A 308 -4.63 17.51 6.64
N HIS A 309 -5.06 16.28 6.30
CA HIS A 309 -4.32 15.04 6.55
C HIS A 309 -3.47 14.63 5.35
N GLY A 310 -2.31 15.21 5.22
CA GLY A 310 -1.36 14.90 4.16
C GLY A 310 -0.29 15.97 4.01
N ARG A 311 0.66 15.69 3.13
CA ARG A 311 1.80 16.56 2.83
C ARG A 311 1.93 16.73 1.32
N VAL A 312 2.53 17.86 0.89
CA VAL A 312 2.83 18.11 -0.52
C VAL A 312 3.83 17.08 -1.02
N ALA A 313 3.58 16.50 -2.19
CA ALA A 313 4.52 15.64 -2.90
C ALA A 313 5.01 16.32 -4.19
N ALA A 314 6.32 16.36 -4.39
CA ALA A 314 6.96 16.77 -5.64
C ALA A 314 7.71 15.62 -6.31
N THR A 315 8.18 14.68 -5.49
CA THR A 315 8.90 13.46 -5.86
C THR A 315 8.30 12.28 -5.08
N PRO A 316 8.65 11.03 -5.38
CA PRO A 316 8.17 9.90 -4.58
C PRO A 316 8.81 9.77 -3.19
N ILE A 317 9.82 10.58 -2.87
CA ILE A 317 10.58 10.52 -1.62
C ILE A 317 10.07 11.61 -0.66
N PRO A 318 9.37 11.27 0.45
CA PRO A 318 8.89 12.23 1.45
C PRO A 318 9.98 12.63 2.46
N GLU A 319 9.73 13.72 3.18
CA GLU A 319 10.62 14.24 4.22
C GLU A 319 10.93 13.25 5.37
N VAL A 320 10.08 12.23 5.56
CA VAL A 320 10.28 11.20 6.59
C VAL A 320 11.55 10.39 6.37
N TYR A 321 12.10 10.38 5.14
CA TYR A 321 13.38 9.73 4.83
C TYR A 321 14.63 10.53 5.30
N GLY A 322 14.43 11.66 6.00
CA GLY A 322 15.52 12.39 6.66
C GLY A 322 16.58 12.88 5.69
N ASP A 323 17.84 12.41 5.84
CA ASP A 323 18.97 12.89 5.04
C ASP A 323 18.91 12.47 3.56
N ALA A 324 18.06 11.51 3.20
CA ALA A 324 17.81 11.15 1.79
C ALA A 324 16.80 12.09 1.09
N TYR A 325 16.07 12.91 1.84
CA TYR A 325 15.13 13.89 1.28
C TYR A 325 15.82 15.15 0.83
N GLU A 326 15.43 15.69 -0.34
CA GLU A 326 15.94 16.97 -0.87
C GLU A 326 14.88 18.07 -0.76
N PRO A 327 14.98 18.98 0.22
CA PRO A 327 13.99 20.03 0.44
C PRO A 327 13.87 21.04 -0.71
N GLY A 328 14.90 21.13 -1.58
CA GLY A 328 14.91 22.00 -2.75
C GLY A 328 14.14 21.44 -3.94
N ALA A 329 13.91 20.13 -3.99
CA ALA A 329 13.24 19.45 -5.09
C ALA A 329 11.71 19.61 -5.02
N ILE A 330 11.20 20.81 -5.30
CA ILE A 330 9.79 21.17 -5.18
C ILE A 330 9.24 21.85 -6.43
N PHE A 331 7.94 21.78 -6.62
CA PHE A 331 7.19 22.57 -7.60
C PHE A 331 6.34 23.61 -6.87
N THR A 332 6.77 24.87 -6.95
CA THR A 332 5.97 25.99 -6.41
C THR A 332 4.76 26.22 -7.30
N TYR A 333 3.56 26.33 -6.71
CA TYR A 333 2.34 26.67 -7.43
C TYR A 333 2.47 28.03 -8.10
N ASP A 334 2.56 28.04 -9.42
CA ASP A 334 2.71 29.24 -10.28
C ASP A 334 2.02 29.04 -11.63
N PRO A 335 0.70 29.19 -11.70
CA PRO A 335 -0.05 29.02 -12.95
C PRO A 335 0.36 30.06 -14.02
N ALA A 336 0.82 31.26 -13.63
CA ALA A 336 1.29 32.24 -14.60
C ALA A 336 2.59 31.79 -15.28
N ARG A 337 3.49 31.17 -14.53
CA ARG A 337 4.70 30.57 -15.10
C ARG A 337 4.37 29.35 -15.98
N ALA A 338 3.40 28.54 -15.58
CA ALA A 338 2.90 27.42 -16.39
C ALA A 338 2.37 27.90 -17.76
N GLU A 339 1.52 28.93 -17.78
CA GLU A 339 1.02 29.53 -19.01
C GLU A 339 2.15 30.08 -19.90
N GLN A 340 3.19 30.70 -19.31
CA GLN A 340 4.33 31.20 -20.04
C GLN A 340 5.13 30.08 -20.70
N ILE A 341 5.40 28.98 -19.96
CA ILE A 341 6.12 27.80 -20.48
C ILE A 341 5.36 27.20 -21.67
N LEU A 342 4.04 27.02 -21.55
CA LEU A 342 3.22 26.49 -22.62
C LEU A 342 3.27 27.41 -23.85
N THR A 343 3.17 28.71 -23.65
CA THR A 343 3.22 29.70 -24.74
C THR A 343 4.58 29.70 -25.46
N ASP A 344 5.67 29.66 -24.70
CA ASP A 344 7.04 29.63 -25.26
C ASP A 344 7.31 28.33 -26.03
N ALA A 345 6.65 27.23 -25.64
CA ALA A 345 6.72 25.94 -26.32
C ALA A 345 5.78 25.83 -27.53
N GLY A 346 5.02 26.88 -27.86
CA GLY A 346 4.13 26.93 -29.02
C GLY A 346 2.71 26.40 -28.76
N TRP A 347 2.34 26.13 -27.51
CA TRP A 347 0.98 25.85 -27.10
C TRP A 347 0.17 27.16 -27.01
N ILE A 348 -0.58 27.51 -28.04
CA ILE A 348 -1.30 28.78 -28.14
C ILE A 348 -2.75 28.60 -27.72
N GLU A 349 -3.27 29.52 -26.90
CA GLU A 349 -4.65 29.50 -26.45
C GLU A 349 -5.64 29.57 -27.62
N GLY A 350 -6.57 28.61 -27.66
CA GLY A 350 -7.66 28.56 -28.61
C GLY A 350 -8.86 29.44 -28.20
N PRO A 351 -9.87 29.54 -29.06
CA PRO A 351 -11.04 30.41 -28.80
C PRO A 351 -11.93 29.93 -27.63
N ASP A 352 -11.76 28.70 -27.20
CA ASP A 352 -12.44 28.08 -26.06
C ASP A 352 -11.58 27.99 -24.79
N GLY A 353 -10.40 28.64 -24.81
CA GLY A 353 -9.47 28.65 -23.68
C GLY A 353 -8.51 27.45 -23.65
N ILE A 354 -8.72 26.41 -24.48
CA ILE A 354 -7.82 25.27 -24.53
C ILE A 354 -6.71 25.50 -25.54
N ARG A 355 -5.48 25.18 -25.14
CA ARG A 355 -4.30 25.41 -25.97
C ARG A 355 -4.18 24.41 -27.11
N VAL A 356 -3.55 24.83 -28.19
CA VAL A 356 -3.32 24.03 -29.40
C VAL A 356 -1.90 24.27 -29.89
N LYS A 357 -1.19 23.19 -30.27
CA LYS A 357 0.15 23.20 -30.89
C LYS A 357 0.12 22.29 -32.11
N ASP A 358 0.48 22.80 -33.29
CA ASP A 358 0.54 22.04 -34.55
C ASP A 358 -0.76 21.27 -34.90
N GLY A 359 -1.91 21.80 -34.50
CA GLY A 359 -3.21 21.19 -34.67
C GLY A 359 -3.60 20.17 -33.57
N GLN A 360 -2.68 19.83 -32.68
CA GLN A 360 -2.94 19.01 -31.50
C GLN A 360 -3.56 19.88 -30.40
N ARG A 361 -4.73 19.48 -29.90
CA ARG A 361 -5.38 20.11 -28.75
C ARG A 361 -4.71 19.62 -27.45
N ALA A 362 -4.47 20.54 -26.51
CA ALA A 362 -3.95 20.22 -25.18
C ALA A 362 -5.02 19.50 -24.34
N GLN A 363 -5.15 18.22 -24.58
CA GLN A 363 -6.19 17.37 -23.97
C GLN A 363 -5.57 16.02 -23.59
N ILE A 364 -5.75 15.61 -22.34
CA ILE A 364 -5.32 14.32 -21.81
C ILE A 364 -6.51 13.56 -21.20
N ALA A 365 -6.49 12.24 -21.27
CA ALA A 365 -7.35 11.39 -20.46
C ALA A 365 -6.67 11.16 -19.11
N LEU A 366 -7.42 11.26 -18.02
CA LEU A 366 -6.96 10.89 -16.68
C LEU A 366 -7.88 9.82 -16.11
N MET A 367 -7.35 8.60 -16.05
CA MET A 367 -8.03 7.45 -15.47
C MET A 367 -7.82 7.39 -13.96
N TYR A 368 -8.80 6.90 -13.24
CA TYR A 368 -8.70 6.59 -11.82
C TYR A 368 -9.64 5.45 -11.43
N ASN A 369 -9.30 4.73 -10.35
CA ASN A 369 -10.15 3.66 -9.84
C ASN A 369 -11.50 4.21 -9.37
N SER A 370 -12.59 3.68 -9.93
CA SER A 370 -13.95 4.20 -9.76
C SER A 370 -14.52 4.07 -8.34
N VAL A 371 -13.94 3.19 -7.51
CA VAL A 371 -14.39 2.99 -6.12
C VAL A 371 -13.61 3.84 -5.12
N ASP A 372 -12.48 4.45 -5.53
CA ASP A 372 -11.65 5.29 -4.68
C ASP A 372 -12.13 6.74 -4.71
N THR A 373 -12.73 7.19 -3.62
CA THR A 373 -13.28 8.53 -3.50
C THR A 373 -12.19 9.60 -3.38
N VAL A 374 -11.05 9.29 -2.78
CA VAL A 374 -9.92 10.21 -2.63
C VAL A 374 -9.27 10.46 -4.00
N ARG A 375 -9.01 9.39 -4.78
CA ARG A 375 -8.50 9.54 -6.16
C ARG A 375 -9.46 10.35 -7.03
N ARG A 376 -10.77 10.10 -6.94
CA ARG A 376 -11.78 10.89 -7.68
C ARG A 376 -11.66 12.39 -7.37
N ASP A 377 -11.61 12.75 -6.09
CA ASP A 377 -11.67 14.14 -5.66
C ASP A 377 -10.36 14.87 -5.96
N LEU A 378 -9.21 14.19 -5.84
CA LEU A 378 -7.91 14.69 -6.29
C LEU A 378 -7.88 14.89 -7.82
N ALA A 379 -8.41 13.93 -8.60
CA ALA A 379 -8.49 14.05 -10.06
C ALA A 379 -9.34 15.26 -10.49
N GLN A 380 -10.47 15.52 -9.82
CA GLN A 380 -11.32 16.68 -10.09
C GLN A 380 -10.62 18.00 -9.76
N ALA A 381 -9.92 18.07 -8.63
CA ALA A 381 -9.16 19.26 -8.25
C ALA A 381 -8.04 19.53 -9.26
N PHE A 382 -7.26 18.51 -9.62
CA PHE A 382 -6.21 18.61 -10.62
C PHE A 382 -6.75 19.03 -12.01
N ALA A 383 -7.86 18.46 -12.45
CA ALA A 383 -8.46 18.82 -13.75
C ALA A 383 -8.89 20.29 -13.78
N SER A 384 -9.37 20.84 -12.67
CA SER A 384 -9.68 22.26 -12.53
C SER A 384 -8.43 23.14 -12.63
N ASP A 385 -7.34 22.75 -11.98
CA ASP A 385 -6.07 23.47 -12.01
C ASP A 385 -5.43 23.46 -13.42
N ALA A 386 -5.44 22.31 -14.09
CA ALA A 386 -4.95 22.13 -15.45
C ALA A 386 -5.76 22.97 -16.46
N LEU A 387 -7.09 23.01 -16.30
CA LEU A 387 -7.98 23.82 -17.15
C LEU A 387 -7.66 25.31 -17.03
N ALA A 388 -7.30 25.79 -15.85
CA ALA A 388 -6.94 27.19 -15.63
C ALA A 388 -5.73 27.66 -16.46
N VAL A 389 -4.83 26.73 -16.86
CA VAL A 389 -3.69 27.02 -17.73
C VAL A 389 -3.89 26.57 -19.18
N GLY A 390 -5.13 26.14 -19.53
CA GLY A 390 -5.53 25.80 -20.89
C GLY A 390 -5.23 24.36 -21.30
N VAL A 391 -5.07 23.44 -20.35
CA VAL A 391 -4.98 21.99 -20.59
C VAL A 391 -6.29 21.31 -20.11
N GLU A 392 -6.99 20.66 -21.05
CA GLU A 392 -8.22 19.93 -20.75
C GLU A 392 -7.91 18.52 -20.24
N VAL A 393 -8.47 18.15 -19.09
CA VAL A 393 -8.33 16.82 -18.51
C VAL A 393 -9.67 16.11 -18.49
N ASN A 394 -9.79 15.04 -19.27
CA ASN A 394 -10.99 14.19 -19.34
C ASN A 394 -10.87 13.09 -18.28
N LEU A 395 -11.74 13.15 -17.29
CA LEU A 395 -11.76 12.20 -16.18
C LEU A 395 -12.49 10.91 -16.56
N GLU A 396 -11.84 9.77 -16.35
CA GLU A 396 -12.39 8.44 -16.60
C GLU A 396 -12.35 7.58 -15.33
N ALA A 397 -13.51 7.37 -14.70
CA ALA A 397 -13.68 6.46 -13.57
C ALA A 397 -13.80 5.02 -14.08
N LEU A 398 -12.80 4.18 -13.83
CA LEU A 398 -12.68 2.84 -14.37
C LEU A 398 -12.31 1.82 -13.28
N SER A 399 -12.55 0.53 -13.56
CA SER A 399 -11.94 -0.57 -12.79
C SER A 399 -10.51 -0.83 -13.28
N TRP A 400 -9.69 -1.46 -12.44
CA TRP A 400 -8.28 -1.72 -12.78
C TRP A 400 -8.13 -2.52 -14.07
N ASP A 401 -8.92 -3.57 -14.30
CA ASP A 401 -8.92 -4.38 -15.53
C ASP A 401 -9.14 -3.57 -16.82
N ARG A 402 -9.71 -2.36 -16.70
CA ARG A 402 -9.88 -1.42 -17.82
C ARG A 402 -8.80 -0.34 -17.87
N ILE A 403 -8.15 -0.06 -16.76
CA ILE A 403 -7.00 0.86 -16.66
C ILE A 403 -5.75 0.17 -17.22
N ASP A 404 -5.46 -1.05 -16.76
CA ASP A 404 -4.23 -1.79 -17.02
C ASP A 404 -3.82 -1.83 -18.50
N PRO A 405 -4.69 -2.11 -19.47
CA PRO A 405 -4.30 -2.12 -20.88
C PRO A 405 -3.90 -0.75 -21.45
N ARG A 406 -4.12 0.33 -20.70
CA ARG A 406 -3.91 1.72 -21.13
C ARG A 406 -2.91 2.48 -20.26
N ILE A 407 -2.35 1.84 -19.24
CA ILE A 407 -1.59 2.49 -18.16
C ILE A 407 -0.34 3.23 -18.67
N ASN A 408 0.28 2.74 -19.74
CA ASN A 408 1.45 3.37 -20.39
C ASN A 408 1.09 4.31 -21.55
N THR A 409 -0.19 4.51 -21.87
CA THR A 409 -0.63 5.36 -23.00
C THR A 409 -1.45 6.56 -22.57
N ASP A 410 -2.21 6.42 -21.50
CA ASP A 410 -3.05 7.47 -20.93
C ASP A 410 -2.62 7.75 -19.48
N SER A 411 -2.81 8.99 -19.03
CA SER A 411 -2.49 9.35 -17.65
C SER A 411 -3.39 8.61 -16.67
N THR A 412 -2.78 8.09 -15.61
CA THR A 412 -3.49 7.37 -14.55
C THR A 412 -3.18 7.99 -13.20
N LEU A 413 -4.19 8.23 -12.37
CA LEU A 413 -4.01 8.64 -10.98
C LEU A 413 -3.68 7.42 -10.14
N LEU A 414 -2.39 7.30 -9.83
CA LEU A 414 -1.78 6.19 -9.12
C LEU A 414 -1.52 6.54 -7.65
N GLY A 415 -1.10 5.57 -6.91
CA GLY A 415 -0.46 5.66 -5.62
C GLY A 415 0.79 4.80 -5.61
N GLY A 416 1.62 4.95 -4.60
CA GLY A 416 2.80 4.13 -4.40
C GLY A 416 3.33 4.28 -2.99
N GLY A 417 4.36 3.49 -2.67
CA GLY A 417 4.87 3.36 -1.33
C GLY A 417 4.45 2.05 -0.68
N ASP A 418 4.44 0.96 -1.44
CA ASP A 418 3.99 -0.35 -0.95
C ASP A 418 4.95 -0.95 0.08
N GLU A 419 6.24 -0.65 -0.02
CA GLU A 419 7.26 -1.08 0.93
C GLU A 419 8.13 0.13 1.33
N PRO A 420 7.61 1.12 2.09
CA PRO A 420 8.24 2.44 2.24
C PRO A 420 9.36 2.47 3.28
N PHE A 421 10.07 1.38 3.50
CA PHE A 421 11.05 1.26 4.57
C PHE A 421 12.50 1.46 4.09
N ASP A 422 12.64 1.87 2.83
CA ASP A 422 13.89 2.32 2.22
C ASP A 422 13.58 3.23 1.03
N PRO A 423 14.40 4.28 0.75
CA PRO A 423 14.20 5.14 -0.42
C PRO A 423 14.23 4.38 -1.75
N ASP A 424 14.97 3.27 -1.86
CA ASP A 424 15.02 2.44 -3.06
C ASP A 424 13.66 1.88 -3.41
N THR A 425 13.00 1.24 -2.45
CA THR A 425 11.69 0.61 -2.66
C THR A 425 10.59 1.61 -2.97
N GLN A 426 10.84 2.89 -2.65
CA GLN A 426 9.94 4.00 -2.94
C GLN A 426 10.15 4.60 -4.34
N ALA A 427 11.39 4.69 -4.81
CA ALA A 427 11.73 5.47 -6.00
C ALA A 427 12.06 4.61 -7.23
N TYR A 428 12.66 3.43 -7.05
CA TYR A 428 13.19 2.64 -8.15
C TYR A 428 12.11 2.18 -9.12
N GLY A 429 11.04 1.58 -8.61
CA GLY A 429 9.90 1.13 -9.44
C GLY A 429 9.21 2.28 -10.18
N ALA A 430 9.18 3.48 -9.61
CA ALA A 430 8.54 4.63 -10.24
C ALA A 430 9.41 5.32 -11.30
N LEU A 431 10.75 5.34 -11.13
CA LEU A 431 11.62 6.25 -11.89
C LEU A 431 12.70 5.55 -12.73
N SER A 432 13.03 4.27 -12.48
CA SER A 432 14.09 3.61 -13.23
C SER A 432 13.68 3.29 -14.67
N SER A 433 14.55 3.66 -15.62
CA SER A 433 14.36 3.37 -17.04
C SER A 433 14.47 1.88 -17.40
N VAL A 434 14.92 1.03 -16.46
CA VAL A 434 14.95 -0.43 -16.67
C VAL A 434 13.57 -1.00 -16.98
N PHE A 435 12.53 -0.42 -16.40
CA PHE A 435 11.14 -0.85 -16.57
C PHE A 435 10.48 -0.42 -17.89
N VAL A 436 11.16 0.41 -18.68
CA VAL A 436 10.73 0.71 -20.07
C VAL A 436 11.02 -0.45 -21.02
N GLN A 437 11.85 -1.43 -20.58
CA GLN A 437 12.15 -2.63 -21.36
C GLN A 437 10.95 -3.61 -21.30
N PRO A 438 10.61 -4.24 -22.43
CA PRO A 438 9.57 -5.26 -22.46
C PRO A 438 9.85 -6.41 -21.47
N ASP A 439 8.81 -6.87 -20.79
CA ASP A 439 8.83 -8.02 -19.88
C ASP A 439 9.72 -7.83 -18.63
N VAL A 440 10.03 -6.57 -18.24
CA VAL A 440 10.74 -6.24 -17.00
C VAL A 440 9.78 -5.59 -16.03
N GLY A 441 9.74 -6.07 -14.79
CA GLY A 441 8.87 -5.55 -13.73
C GLY A 441 7.39 -5.84 -13.91
N SER A 442 6.56 -5.06 -13.27
CA SER A 442 5.10 -5.07 -13.38
C SER A 442 4.61 -3.91 -14.26
N ILE A 443 3.34 -3.95 -14.67
CA ILE A 443 2.71 -2.85 -15.42
C ILE A 443 2.61 -1.55 -14.63
N TYR A 444 2.78 -1.62 -13.32
CA TYR A 444 2.76 -0.46 -12.42
C TYR A 444 4.15 0.14 -12.20
N ASP A 445 5.22 -0.56 -12.63
CA ASP A 445 6.57 -0.03 -12.59
C ASP A 445 6.77 0.94 -13.76
N ASN A 446 7.14 2.17 -13.43
CA ASN A 446 7.38 3.26 -14.36
C ASN A 446 6.34 3.42 -15.51
N PRO A 447 5.02 3.48 -15.22
CA PRO A 447 3.98 3.58 -16.25
C PRO A 447 4.03 4.88 -17.07
N SER A 448 4.88 5.83 -16.72
CA SER A 448 5.18 7.02 -17.51
C SER A 448 6.17 6.78 -18.63
N ASP A 449 6.85 5.63 -18.68
CA ASP A 449 8.02 5.37 -19.54
C ASP A 449 9.10 6.45 -19.34
N TYR A 450 9.25 6.92 -18.09
CA TYR A 450 10.21 7.94 -17.71
C TYR A 450 11.64 7.43 -17.87
N GLN A 451 12.52 8.27 -18.43
CA GLN A 451 13.91 7.94 -18.67
C GLN A 451 14.80 9.17 -18.42
N ASP A 452 15.72 9.06 -17.48
CA ASP A 452 16.76 10.05 -17.22
C ASP A 452 18.04 9.34 -16.76
N ALA A 453 19.14 9.56 -17.47
CA ALA A 453 20.40 8.87 -17.19
C ALA A 453 21.05 9.30 -15.85
N THR A 454 20.77 10.51 -15.35
CA THR A 454 21.26 10.98 -14.05
C THR A 454 20.49 10.30 -12.94
N VAL A 455 19.16 10.25 -13.08
CA VAL A 455 18.27 9.53 -12.15
C VAL A 455 18.64 8.06 -12.09
N ASP A 456 18.80 7.39 -13.24
CA ASP A 456 19.19 5.98 -13.28
C ASP A 456 20.53 5.71 -12.57
N ALA A 457 21.54 6.54 -12.84
CA ALA A 457 22.86 6.40 -12.22
C ALA A 457 22.80 6.60 -10.70
N ALA A 458 22.04 7.57 -10.23
CA ALA A 458 21.87 7.84 -8.81
C ALA A 458 21.07 6.73 -8.10
N LEU A 459 19.99 6.22 -8.72
CA LEU A 459 19.23 5.06 -8.22
C LEU A 459 20.14 3.83 -8.05
N GLU A 460 21.02 3.54 -9.02
CA GLU A 460 21.96 2.42 -8.93
C GLU A 460 22.97 2.58 -7.78
N VAL A 461 23.46 3.81 -7.52
CA VAL A 461 24.30 4.06 -6.34
C VAL A 461 23.50 3.85 -5.04
N GLY A 462 22.32 4.44 -4.97
CA GLY A 462 21.46 4.36 -3.78
C GLY A 462 21.13 2.93 -3.37
N ARG A 463 20.83 2.05 -4.34
CA ARG A 463 20.44 0.66 -4.04
C ARG A 463 21.60 -0.29 -3.75
N ARG A 464 22.84 0.03 -4.22
CA ARG A 464 23.99 -0.89 -4.14
C ARG A 464 24.98 -0.55 -3.02
N SER A 465 25.08 0.70 -2.60
CA SER A 465 26.04 1.10 -1.57
C SER A 465 25.57 0.72 -0.18
N LEU A 466 26.49 0.20 0.66
CA LEU A 466 26.28 0.03 2.11
C LEU A 466 26.61 1.30 2.91
N ASP A 467 27.21 2.33 2.28
CA ASP A 467 27.48 3.61 2.93
C ASP A 467 26.22 4.48 2.92
N GLN A 468 25.63 4.69 4.10
CA GLN A 468 24.38 5.44 4.22
C GLN A 468 24.50 6.87 3.72
N ALA A 469 25.63 7.55 3.92
CA ALA A 469 25.82 8.92 3.45
C ALA A 469 25.91 9.01 1.92
N GLU A 470 26.50 7.99 1.29
CA GLU A 470 26.53 7.89 -0.18
C GLU A 470 25.13 7.61 -0.72
N ARG A 471 24.36 6.74 -0.09
CA ARG A 471 22.96 6.47 -0.46
C ARG A 471 22.10 7.72 -0.34
N ASP A 472 22.16 8.41 0.80
CA ASP A 472 21.39 9.64 1.05
C ASP A 472 21.70 10.70 0.00
N ALA A 473 22.99 10.89 -0.35
CA ALA A 473 23.40 11.82 -1.39
C ALA A 473 22.84 11.42 -2.77
N ALA A 474 22.86 10.13 -3.09
CA ALA A 474 22.31 9.63 -4.35
C ALA A 474 20.79 9.86 -4.46
N TYR A 475 20.02 9.61 -3.41
CA TYR A 475 18.58 9.87 -3.44
C TYR A 475 18.24 11.37 -3.47
N ARG A 476 19.06 12.26 -2.94
CA ARG A 476 18.90 13.70 -3.18
C ARG A 476 19.16 14.07 -4.64
N GLU A 477 20.20 13.48 -5.27
CA GLU A 477 20.48 13.68 -6.69
C GLU A 477 19.32 13.18 -7.58
N VAL A 478 18.68 12.05 -7.24
CA VAL A 478 17.47 11.57 -7.91
C VAL A 478 16.39 12.65 -7.90
N GLN A 479 16.13 13.26 -6.75
CA GLN A 479 15.07 14.27 -6.59
C GLN A 479 15.41 15.57 -7.32
N ASP A 480 16.65 16.05 -7.23
CA ASP A 480 17.11 17.25 -7.93
C ASP A 480 17.02 17.09 -9.46
N ALA A 481 17.48 15.96 -10.00
CA ALA A 481 17.41 15.69 -11.44
C ALA A 481 15.96 15.52 -11.91
N TYR A 482 15.13 14.85 -11.11
CA TYR A 482 13.74 14.60 -11.45
C TYR A 482 12.90 15.89 -11.62
N VAL A 483 13.08 16.89 -10.78
CA VAL A 483 12.26 18.12 -10.87
C VAL A 483 12.60 19.00 -12.08
N ASP A 484 13.72 18.75 -12.75
CA ASP A 484 14.11 19.44 -13.99
C ASP A 484 13.35 18.88 -15.22
N ASP A 485 13.00 17.58 -15.24
CA ASP A 485 12.19 16.93 -16.29
C ASP A 485 11.25 15.84 -15.70
N PRO A 486 10.13 16.23 -15.09
CA PRO A 486 9.28 15.29 -14.35
C PRO A 486 8.47 14.38 -15.25
N GLY A 487 8.44 13.08 -14.96
CA GLY A 487 7.60 12.07 -15.63
C GLY A 487 6.20 11.92 -15.03
N TYR A 488 5.94 12.54 -13.88
CA TYR A 488 4.68 12.49 -13.14
C TYR A 488 4.28 13.88 -12.65
N VAL A 489 3.05 14.02 -12.20
CA VAL A 489 2.64 15.06 -11.26
C VAL A 489 2.35 14.39 -9.93
N TYR A 490 3.34 14.30 -9.04
CA TYR A 490 3.08 13.93 -7.66
C TYR A 490 2.28 15.03 -7.00
N LEU A 491 1.18 14.67 -6.33
CA LEU A 491 0.25 15.62 -5.73
C LEU A 491 0.47 15.73 -4.22
N VAL A 492 0.28 14.62 -3.52
CA VAL A 492 0.29 14.57 -2.06
C VAL A 492 0.86 13.25 -1.55
N PHE A 493 1.40 13.26 -0.33
CA PHE A 493 1.49 12.08 0.53
C PHE A 493 0.29 12.07 1.46
N LEU A 494 -0.38 10.94 1.60
CA LEU A 494 -1.53 10.80 2.49
C LEU A 494 -1.06 10.59 3.94
N ASP A 495 -1.81 11.11 4.90
CA ASP A 495 -1.82 10.57 6.25
C ASP A 495 -3.07 9.69 6.36
N HIS A 496 -2.88 8.42 6.75
CA HIS A 496 -4.00 7.50 6.85
C HIS A 496 -4.80 7.77 8.12
N THR A 497 -6.11 7.85 7.98
CA THR A 497 -6.99 8.23 9.08
C THR A 497 -7.81 7.05 9.59
N TYR A 498 -7.82 6.93 10.91
CA TYR A 498 -8.46 5.85 11.64
C TYR A 498 -9.43 6.39 12.69
N VAL A 499 -10.52 5.68 12.87
CA VAL A 499 -11.46 5.93 13.97
C VAL A 499 -11.49 4.69 14.86
N SER A 500 -11.21 4.86 16.14
CA SER A 500 -11.20 3.80 17.13
C SER A 500 -12.05 4.15 18.35
N LYS A 501 -12.60 3.13 19.03
CA LYS A 501 -13.17 3.29 20.37
C LYS A 501 -12.07 3.32 21.42
N ASP A 502 -12.29 4.16 22.42
CA ASP A 502 -11.52 4.08 23.66
C ASP A 502 -11.98 2.86 24.47
N ALA A 503 -11.20 1.80 24.41
CA ALA A 503 -11.48 0.54 25.08
C ALA A 503 -10.52 0.26 26.26
N GLY A 504 -9.74 1.25 26.67
CA GLY A 504 -8.80 1.14 27.79
C GLY A 504 -7.57 0.28 27.50
N TRP A 505 -7.22 0.12 26.23
CA TRP A 505 -5.97 -0.50 25.82
C TRP A 505 -4.84 0.52 25.73
N THR A 506 -3.67 0.16 26.19
CA THR A 506 -2.42 0.90 25.90
C THR A 506 -1.88 0.42 24.55
N MET A 507 -1.97 1.28 23.56
CA MET A 507 -1.57 0.99 22.18
C MET A 507 -0.05 1.16 22.00
N SER A 508 0.53 0.47 21.03
CA SER A 508 1.91 0.63 20.61
C SER A 508 2.17 1.99 19.94
N SER A 509 3.46 2.37 19.85
CA SER A 509 3.88 3.51 19.02
C SER A 509 3.48 3.32 17.56
N PRO A 510 3.18 4.38 16.81
CA PRO A 510 2.91 4.28 15.38
C PRO A 510 4.13 3.77 14.60
N VAL A 511 3.92 3.43 13.35
CA VAL A 511 4.95 3.10 12.36
C VAL A 511 4.64 3.86 11.08
N LEU A 512 5.66 4.13 10.25
CA LEU A 512 5.44 4.64 8.90
C LEU A 512 4.61 3.63 8.09
N GLU A 513 3.52 4.08 7.51
CA GLU A 513 2.58 3.19 6.83
C GLU A 513 2.83 3.11 5.31
N PRO A 514 2.64 1.93 4.72
CA PRO A 514 2.70 1.74 3.27
C PRO A 514 1.42 2.19 2.58
N HIS A 515 1.43 2.14 1.23
CA HIS A 515 0.27 2.39 0.40
C HIS A 515 -0.91 1.45 0.72
N ALA A 516 -0.65 0.17 0.90
CA ALA A 516 -1.64 -0.82 1.30
C ALA A 516 -1.99 -0.63 2.78
N HIS A 517 -2.79 0.39 3.08
CA HIS A 517 -3.27 0.69 4.42
C HIS A 517 -4.53 -0.12 4.74
N GLY A 518 -5.05 0.01 5.96
CA GLY A 518 -6.22 -0.70 6.45
C GLY A 518 -6.07 -1.03 7.92
N VAL A 519 -6.95 -1.86 8.45
CA VAL A 519 -6.95 -2.19 9.88
C VAL A 519 -5.85 -3.17 10.30
N THR A 520 -5.03 -3.63 9.38
CA THR A 520 -3.77 -4.33 9.69
C THR A 520 -2.65 -3.37 10.06
N TRP A 521 -2.81 -2.09 9.72
CA TRP A 521 -1.96 -0.95 10.06
C TRP A 521 -2.63 -0.05 11.09
N GLY A 522 -2.29 1.21 11.08
CA GLY A 522 -2.83 2.21 11.99
C GLY A 522 -2.55 1.90 13.45
N PRO A 523 -3.48 2.19 14.34
CA PRO A 523 -3.35 1.86 15.76
C PRO A 523 -3.11 0.37 16.03
N TRP A 524 -3.56 -0.51 15.11
CA TRP A 524 -3.57 -1.98 15.28
C TRP A 524 -2.38 -2.70 14.66
N TRP A 525 -1.39 -2.00 14.08
CA TRP A 525 -0.27 -2.62 13.37
C TRP A 525 0.53 -3.59 14.28
N SER A 526 0.70 -3.27 15.54
CA SER A 526 1.37 -4.09 16.55
C SER A 526 0.43 -4.50 17.69
N LEU A 527 -0.76 -5.01 17.33
CA LEU A 527 -1.83 -5.39 18.25
C LEU A 527 -1.39 -6.40 19.33
N GLN A 528 -0.43 -7.28 18.99
CA GLN A 528 0.15 -8.27 19.90
C GLN A 528 0.89 -7.63 21.10
N SER A 529 1.33 -6.38 20.99
CA SER A 529 2.03 -5.66 22.06
C SER A 529 1.09 -4.80 22.93
N TRP A 530 -0.21 -4.77 22.62
CA TRP A 530 -1.16 -4.02 23.40
C TRP A 530 -1.35 -4.61 24.78
N THR A 531 -1.42 -3.75 25.78
CA THR A 531 -1.63 -4.14 27.19
C THR A 531 -2.82 -3.42 27.79
N ARG A 532 -3.40 -3.99 28.82
CA ARG A 532 -4.48 -3.37 29.60
C ARG A 532 -4.08 -3.34 31.07
N ASP A 533 -4.19 -2.16 31.72
CA ASP A 533 -3.92 -1.97 33.16
C ASP A 533 -4.99 -2.59 34.06
#